data_ac62873d5e6127fc4fa1b04b4d9c439a
#
_entry.id   ac62873d5e6127fc4fa1b04b4d9c439a
#
_cell.length_a   1.000
_cell.length_b   1.000
_cell.length_c   1.000
_cell.angle_alpha   90.00
_cell.angle_beta   90.00
_cell.angle_gamma   90.00
#
_symmetry.space_group_name_H-M   'P 1'
#
loop_
_entity.id
_entity.type
_entity.pdbx_description
1 polymer ?
#
loop_
_entity_poly.entity_id
_entity_poly.type
_entity_poly.pdbx_seq_one_letter_code
_entity_poly.pdbx_strand_id
1 'polypeptide(L)'
;MSLNTFAWADADAWAGQVIARNDKFYFYAPVRHGATATKAIGVGVSDNITGPYTDALGHPLVENGAIDPTVYIDDDGQAYLYWGNPGLWYVKLNEDMISYSGSVTPVDLTVEGFGSPNEGSDEETSFDEAPWIYKRDDIYYMIFAGNCCPENIRYSTGTSITGPWTYQGVIMPTQGASFTNHPGIVDFADRSYFFYHNGALPGGSGYTRSVAVEEFTYNSDGTIPEINMTEDGPAQVGNLDPYSRQEAETIAWSDGIDVESSSDGGIHVAYINNGDYIKVKGVAFGDGASSFAAGVASAGNGGHIELRLDSKDGTAIGTCSVPITGGWQAWETVNCSISDATSTHDLFFVFTGNSTEYLFNFDWWQFS
;
A
#
# COMPACT_ATOMS: atom_id res chain seq x y z
N MET A 1 -4.53 -8.10 6.39
CA MET A 1 -5.68 -8.07 7.34
C MET A 1 -6.95 -7.86 6.52
N SER A 2 -8.08 -8.41 6.92
CA SER A 2 -9.37 -8.22 6.24
C SER A 2 -10.40 -7.63 7.20
N LEU A 3 -11.54 -7.14 6.68
CA LEU A 3 -12.65 -6.66 7.52
C LEU A 3 -13.10 -7.71 8.57
N ASN A 4 -13.04 -9.00 8.21
CA ASN A 4 -13.41 -10.11 9.11
C ASN A 4 -12.51 -10.25 10.35
N THR A 5 -11.36 -9.55 10.40
CA THR A 5 -10.52 -9.49 11.59
C THR A 5 -11.29 -8.91 12.78
N PHE A 6 -12.18 -7.94 12.54
CA PHE A 6 -12.97 -7.26 13.55
C PHE A 6 -14.41 -7.75 13.51
N ALA A 7 -14.82 -8.67 14.40
CA ALA A 7 -16.17 -9.22 14.42
C ALA A 7 -17.28 -8.18 14.65
N TRP A 8 -16.94 -7.01 15.19
CA TRP A 8 -17.83 -5.88 15.45
C TRP A 8 -17.96 -4.91 14.28
N ALA A 9 -17.12 -5.05 13.24
CA ALA A 9 -17.13 -4.19 12.05
C ALA A 9 -17.91 -4.83 10.90
N ASP A 10 -18.52 -4.01 10.05
CA ASP A 10 -19.34 -4.49 8.91
C ASP A 10 -18.97 -3.87 7.56
N ALA A 11 -18.12 -2.82 7.52
CA ALA A 11 -17.70 -2.16 6.28
C ALA A 11 -16.45 -1.27 6.49
N ASP A 12 -15.98 -0.68 5.39
CA ASP A 12 -15.10 0.48 5.34
C ASP A 12 -13.70 0.23 5.96
N ALA A 13 -13.14 -0.95 5.74
CA ALA A 13 -11.75 -1.22 6.06
C ALA A 13 -10.83 -0.51 5.04
N TRP A 14 -10.46 0.73 5.35
CA TRP A 14 -9.71 1.62 4.48
C TRP A 14 -8.25 1.76 4.91
N ALA A 15 -7.70 2.98 4.78
CA ALA A 15 -6.32 3.30 5.06
C ALA A 15 -5.92 3.01 6.52
N GLY A 16 -4.94 2.16 6.70
CA GLY A 16 -4.42 1.80 8.01
C GLY A 16 -2.91 1.82 8.04
N GLN A 17 -2.32 1.77 9.24
CA GLN A 17 -0.87 1.76 9.43
C GLN A 17 -0.45 0.66 10.40
N VAL A 18 0.71 0.06 10.11
CA VAL A 18 1.37 -0.92 10.98
C VAL A 18 2.56 -0.26 11.68
N ILE A 19 2.75 -0.58 12.95
CA ILE A 19 3.96 -0.25 13.70
C ILE A 19 4.45 -1.46 14.50
N ALA A 20 5.76 -1.58 14.68
CA ALA A 20 6.38 -2.62 15.49
C ALA A 20 6.71 -2.10 16.90
N ARG A 21 6.44 -2.91 17.93
CA ARG A 21 6.89 -2.69 19.31
C ARG A 21 6.95 -4.02 20.06
N ASN A 22 8.03 -4.24 20.82
CA ASN A 22 8.20 -5.42 21.70
C ASN A 22 7.95 -6.76 20.96
N ASP A 23 8.60 -6.95 19.81
CA ASP A 23 8.49 -8.14 18.94
C ASP A 23 7.07 -8.45 18.45
N LYS A 24 6.19 -7.44 18.43
CA LYS A 24 4.84 -7.52 17.88
C LYS A 24 4.59 -6.43 16.86
N PHE A 25 3.63 -6.68 16.00
CA PHE A 25 3.13 -5.74 15.00
C PHE A 25 1.69 -5.36 15.33
N TYR A 26 1.43 -4.07 15.35
CA TYR A 26 0.12 -3.48 15.64
C TYR A 26 -0.40 -2.79 14.40
N PHE A 27 -1.53 -3.26 13.91
CA PHE A 27 -2.19 -2.70 12.72
C PHE A 27 -3.43 -1.91 13.16
N TYR A 28 -3.35 -0.60 13.05
CA TYR A 28 -4.49 0.30 13.28
C TYR A 28 -5.25 0.48 11.97
N ALA A 29 -6.54 0.17 11.96
CA ALA A 29 -7.36 0.25 10.76
C ALA A 29 -8.67 0.97 11.04
N PRO A 30 -9.08 1.91 10.17
CA PRO A 30 -10.40 2.49 10.22
C PRO A 30 -11.40 1.47 9.68
N VAL A 31 -12.53 1.32 10.37
CA VAL A 31 -13.64 0.44 9.97
C VAL A 31 -14.95 1.08 10.40
N ARG A 32 -16.06 0.66 9.79
CA ARG A 32 -17.38 1.03 10.28
C ARG A 32 -17.82 0.04 11.37
N HIS A 33 -18.25 0.55 12.52
CA HIS A 33 -18.80 -0.23 13.60
C HIS A 33 -20.25 -0.66 13.26
N GLY A 34 -20.50 -1.96 13.14
CA GLY A 34 -21.76 -2.49 12.63
C GLY A 34 -22.99 -2.14 13.48
N ALA A 35 -22.85 -1.96 14.80
CA ALA A 35 -23.95 -1.63 15.68
C ALA A 35 -24.33 -0.13 15.67
N THR A 36 -23.34 0.76 15.54
CA THR A 36 -23.54 2.23 15.61
C THR A 36 -23.53 2.89 14.24
N ALA A 37 -23.02 2.20 13.21
CA ALA A 37 -22.72 2.73 11.89
C ALA A 37 -21.72 3.91 11.89
N THR A 38 -20.96 4.08 12.98
CA THR A 38 -19.95 5.14 13.15
C THR A 38 -18.59 4.64 12.67
N LYS A 39 -17.76 5.51 12.14
CA LYS A 39 -16.36 5.22 11.85
C LYS A 39 -15.59 5.06 13.15
N ALA A 40 -14.75 4.04 13.19
CA ALA A 40 -14.00 3.65 14.36
C ALA A 40 -12.62 3.13 13.96
N ILE A 41 -11.67 3.12 14.88
CA ILE A 41 -10.35 2.54 14.67
C ILE A 41 -10.23 1.27 15.52
N GLY A 42 -10.00 0.15 14.85
CA GLY A 42 -9.64 -1.11 15.46
C GLY A 42 -8.11 -1.29 15.49
N VAL A 43 -7.64 -2.18 16.37
CA VAL A 43 -6.24 -2.58 16.42
C VAL A 43 -6.11 -4.10 16.33
N GLY A 44 -5.42 -4.55 15.30
CA GLY A 44 -5.03 -5.95 15.12
C GLY A 44 -3.60 -6.17 15.58
N VAL A 45 -3.31 -7.32 16.19
CA VAL A 45 -1.97 -7.69 16.67
C VAL A 45 -1.50 -8.99 16.02
N SER A 46 -0.22 -9.04 15.66
CA SER A 46 0.46 -10.20 15.10
C SER A 46 1.91 -10.30 15.59
N ASP A 47 2.45 -11.51 15.56
CA ASP A 47 3.89 -11.77 15.76
C ASP A 47 4.68 -11.65 14.43
N ASN A 48 3.98 -11.45 13.30
CA ASN A 48 4.58 -11.29 11.96
C ASN A 48 3.98 -10.07 11.27
N ILE A 49 4.82 -9.28 10.59
CA ILE A 49 4.38 -8.09 9.85
C ILE A 49 3.35 -8.39 8.77
N THR A 50 3.44 -9.54 8.12
CA THR A 50 2.48 -10.02 7.12
C THR A 50 1.21 -10.62 7.72
N GLY A 51 1.15 -10.77 9.07
CA GLY A 51 0.03 -11.38 9.77
C GLY A 51 0.18 -12.89 9.97
N PRO A 52 -0.92 -13.64 10.26
CA PRO A 52 -2.27 -13.11 10.40
C PRO A 52 -2.45 -12.18 11.62
N TYR A 53 -3.24 -11.12 11.45
CA TYR A 53 -3.60 -10.21 12.53
C TYR A 53 -4.90 -10.68 13.21
N THR A 54 -4.94 -10.57 14.53
CA THR A 54 -6.13 -10.85 15.35
C THR A 54 -6.59 -9.57 16.04
N ASP A 55 -7.91 -9.41 16.18
CA ASP A 55 -8.49 -8.29 16.95
C ASP A 55 -7.99 -8.34 18.40
N ALA A 56 -7.35 -7.27 18.83
CA ALA A 56 -6.74 -7.20 20.16
C ALA A 56 -7.76 -6.92 21.28
N LEU A 57 -8.93 -6.36 20.96
CA LEU A 57 -9.87 -5.81 21.96
C LEU A 57 -11.26 -6.41 21.88
N GLY A 58 -11.73 -6.84 20.71
CA GLY A 58 -13.13 -7.24 20.48
C GLY A 58 -14.09 -6.04 20.40
N HIS A 59 -13.58 -4.82 20.35
CA HIS A 59 -14.32 -3.56 20.23
C HIS A 59 -13.39 -2.45 19.69
N PRO A 60 -13.93 -1.28 19.26
CA PRO A 60 -13.10 -0.15 18.84
C PRO A 60 -12.10 0.31 19.90
N LEU A 61 -10.90 0.67 19.48
CA LEU A 61 -9.95 1.42 20.31
C LEU A 61 -10.43 2.87 20.49
N VAL A 62 -10.85 3.51 19.41
CA VAL A 62 -11.52 4.82 19.40
C VAL A 62 -12.70 4.81 18.43
N GLU A 63 -13.76 5.56 18.76
CA GLU A 63 -14.97 5.67 17.96
C GLU A 63 -15.50 7.11 18.05
N ASN A 64 -15.06 7.98 17.14
CA ASN A 64 -15.48 9.37 17.09
C ASN A 64 -15.90 9.85 15.68
N GLY A 65 -16.09 8.91 14.75
CA GLY A 65 -16.54 9.19 13.39
C GLY A 65 -15.42 9.50 12.39
N ALA A 66 -14.16 9.51 12.82
CA ALA A 66 -13.02 9.81 11.96
C ALA A 66 -12.24 8.55 11.52
N ILE A 67 -11.39 8.71 10.52
CA ILE A 67 -10.63 7.66 9.83
C ILE A 67 -9.14 7.99 9.78
N ASP A 68 -8.37 7.22 9.02
CA ASP A 68 -6.97 7.47 8.65
C ASP A 68 -6.00 7.52 9.84
N PRO A 69 -5.87 6.43 10.59
CA PRO A 69 -4.94 6.39 11.70
C PRO A 69 -3.48 6.42 11.25
N THR A 70 -2.67 7.21 11.93
CA THR A 70 -1.21 7.17 11.86
C THR A 70 -0.63 7.08 13.26
N VAL A 71 0.41 6.27 13.44
CA VAL A 71 1.00 6.01 14.74
C VAL A 71 2.50 6.24 14.71
N TYR A 72 3.03 6.87 15.75
CA TYR A 72 4.45 7.12 15.91
C TYR A 72 4.87 6.87 17.37
N ILE A 73 6.02 6.24 17.55
CA ILE A 73 6.66 6.08 18.88
C ILE A 73 7.79 7.09 18.96
N ASP A 74 7.65 8.04 19.88
CA ASP A 74 8.65 9.09 20.09
C ASP A 74 9.92 8.57 20.77
N ASP A 75 10.98 9.35 20.77
CA ASP A 75 12.29 8.98 21.31
C ASP A 75 12.27 8.63 22.81
N ASP A 76 11.31 9.17 23.55
CA ASP A 76 11.08 8.84 24.98
C ASP A 76 10.29 7.53 25.18
N GLY A 77 9.90 6.86 24.07
CA GLY A 77 9.10 5.63 24.06
C GLY A 77 7.60 5.85 24.17
N GLN A 78 7.11 7.10 24.28
CA GLN A 78 5.68 7.39 24.26
C GLN A 78 5.14 7.24 22.83
N ALA A 79 4.14 6.38 22.65
CA ALA A 79 3.45 6.23 21.38
C ALA A 79 2.24 7.19 21.30
N TYR A 80 2.04 7.73 20.09
CA TYR A 80 0.91 8.61 19.77
C TYR A 80 0.15 8.03 18.59
N LEU A 81 -1.16 7.96 18.69
CA LEU A 81 -2.06 7.63 17.59
C LEU A 81 -2.78 8.90 17.19
N TYR A 82 -2.58 9.31 15.93
CA TYR A 82 -3.30 10.38 15.27
C TYR A 82 -4.30 9.80 14.28
N TRP A 83 -5.38 10.51 14.02
CA TRP A 83 -6.33 10.17 12.96
C TRP A 83 -7.19 11.39 12.62
N GLY A 84 -7.78 11.41 11.41
CA GLY A 84 -8.66 12.54 11.13
C GLY A 84 -9.21 12.64 9.71
N ASN A 85 -10.50 13.03 9.62
CA ASN A 85 -11.25 13.46 8.45
C ASN A 85 -12.62 14.03 8.90
N PRO A 86 -12.95 15.33 8.70
CA PRO A 86 -12.04 16.44 8.35
C PRO A 86 -11.29 17.05 9.54
N GLY A 87 -11.60 16.69 10.75
CA GLY A 87 -10.86 17.11 11.92
C GLY A 87 -9.65 16.22 12.19
N LEU A 88 -8.70 16.66 12.98
CA LEU A 88 -7.52 15.91 13.38
C LEU A 88 -7.49 15.74 14.90
N TRP A 89 -7.28 14.51 15.35
CA TRP A 89 -7.24 14.15 16.77
C TRP A 89 -6.03 13.29 17.09
N TYR A 90 -5.68 13.20 18.36
CA TYR A 90 -4.71 12.23 18.85
C TYR A 90 -5.02 11.72 20.24
N VAL A 91 -4.40 10.58 20.58
CA VAL A 91 -4.28 10.04 21.94
C VAL A 91 -2.85 9.63 22.21
N LYS A 92 -2.50 9.56 23.49
CA LYS A 92 -1.28 8.90 23.98
C LYS A 92 -1.61 7.44 24.24
N LEU A 93 -1.03 6.57 23.42
CA LEU A 93 -1.15 5.13 23.64
C LEU A 93 -0.38 4.72 24.89
N ASN A 94 -0.90 3.73 25.61
CA ASN A 94 -0.16 3.06 26.67
C ASN A 94 0.91 2.13 26.04
N GLU A 95 1.80 1.61 26.87
CA GLU A 95 2.89 0.74 26.42
C GLU A 95 2.40 -0.55 25.73
N ASP A 96 1.19 -0.99 26.04
CA ASP A 96 0.52 -2.15 25.45
C ASP A 96 0.08 -1.94 23.98
N MET A 97 0.12 -0.70 23.49
CA MET A 97 -0.27 -0.29 22.13
C MET A 97 -1.74 -0.54 21.76
N ILE A 98 -2.55 -1.05 22.68
CA ILE A 98 -3.96 -1.42 22.48
C ILE A 98 -4.92 -0.66 23.41
N SER A 99 -4.39 0.25 24.20
CA SER A 99 -5.14 1.15 25.08
C SER A 99 -4.50 2.54 25.09
N TYR A 100 -5.21 3.54 25.63
CA TYR A 100 -4.67 4.89 25.74
C TYR A 100 -5.02 5.54 27.08
N SER A 101 -4.22 6.53 27.49
CA SER A 101 -4.40 7.33 28.69
C SER A 101 -4.90 8.74 28.38
N GLY A 102 -5.74 9.28 29.26
CA GLY A 102 -6.31 10.61 29.08
C GLY A 102 -7.56 10.60 28.20
N SER A 103 -7.76 11.67 27.46
CA SER A 103 -8.91 11.88 26.56
C SER A 103 -8.44 12.03 25.11
N VAL A 104 -9.35 11.75 24.18
CA VAL A 104 -9.17 12.13 22.77
C VAL A 104 -8.99 13.66 22.70
N THR A 105 -7.88 14.08 22.12
CA THR A 105 -7.48 15.50 22.08
C THR A 105 -7.56 16.00 20.65
N PRO A 106 -8.34 17.04 20.35
CA PRO A 106 -8.34 17.67 19.04
C PRO A 106 -7.03 18.42 18.81
N VAL A 107 -6.53 18.40 17.57
CA VAL A 107 -5.47 19.29 17.12
C VAL A 107 -6.11 20.61 16.67
N ASP A 108 -5.53 21.72 17.07
CA ASP A 108 -5.97 23.04 16.62
C ASP A 108 -5.56 23.26 15.16
N LEU A 109 -6.52 23.16 14.25
CA LEU A 109 -6.32 23.35 12.81
C LEU A 109 -6.37 24.86 12.51
N THR A 110 -5.20 25.50 12.43
CA THR A 110 -5.05 26.91 12.09
C THR A 110 -4.45 27.08 10.70
N VAL A 111 -4.71 28.20 10.04
CA VAL A 111 -4.09 28.53 8.74
C VAL A 111 -2.55 28.57 8.84
N GLU A 112 -2.01 29.04 9.96
CA GLU A 112 -0.57 29.04 10.21
C GLU A 112 -0.02 27.60 10.29
N GLY A 113 -0.79 26.70 10.91
CA GLY A 113 -0.42 25.30 11.12
C GLY A 113 -0.66 24.41 9.89
N PHE A 114 -1.73 24.64 9.12
CA PHE A 114 -2.19 23.71 8.08
C PHE A 114 -2.49 24.36 6.73
N GLY A 115 -2.16 25.64 6.56
CA GLY A 115 -2.34 26.38 5.31
C GLY A 115 -3.78 26.82 5.05
N SER A 116 -3.94 27.72 4.09
CA SER A 116 -5.26 28.22 3.69
C SER A 116 -6.01 27.21 2.82
N PRO A 117 -7.33 27.10 2.93
CA PRO A 117 -8.15 26.32 2.04
C PRO A 117 -8.16 26.93 0.62
N ASN A 118 -8.68 26.17 -0.36
CA ASN A 118 -8.92 26.69 -1.70
C ASN A 118 -9.93 27.86 -1.66
N GLU A 119 -9.81 28.77 -2.63
CA GLU A 119 -10.75 29.89 -2.77
C GLU A 119 -12.17 29.35 -3.02
N GLY A 120 -13.11 29.79 -2.20
CA GLY A 120 -14.50 29.37 -2.25
C GLY A 120 -14.83 28.08 -1.49
N SER A 121 -13.85 27.48 -0.77
CA SER A 121 -14.11 26.41 0.18
C SER A 121 -14.78 26.93 1.44
N ASP A 122 -15.65 26.12 2.04
CA ASP A 122 -16.24 26.38 3.37
C ASP A 122 -15.32 25.90 4.53
N GLU A 123 -14.18 25.27 4.21
CA GLU A 123 -13.21 24.77 5.20
C GLU A 123 -12.39 25.91 5.80
N GLU A 124 -11.96 25.76 7.05
CA GLU A 124 -11.16 26.77 7.76
C GLU A 124 -9.68 26.70 7.40
N THR A 125 -9.17 25.53 7.02
CA THR A 125 -7.78 25.28 6.62
C THR A 125 -7.71 24.36 5.42
N SER A 126 -6.49 24.07 4.94
CA SER A 126 -6.29 23.13 3.84
C SER A 126 -6.21 21.65 4.26
N PHE A 127 -6.33 21.32 5.55
CA PHE A 127 -6.34 19.93 6.00
C PHE A 127 -7.69 19.28 5.70
N ASP A 128 -7.67 18.13 5.03
CA ASP A 128 -8.86 17.31 4.81
C ASP A 128 -8.76 15.96 5.52
N GLU A 129 -7.72 15.15 5.20
CA GLU A 129 -7.61 13.79 5.70
C GLU A 129 -6.16 13.24 5.63
N ALA A 130 -6.02 11.92 5.81
CA ALA A 130 -4.80 11.15 5.57
C ALA A 130 -3.56 11.68 6.32
N PRO A 131 -3.62 11.93 7.62
CA PRO A 131 -2.44 12.34 8.37
C PRO A 131 -1.37 11.23 8.37
N TRP A 132 -0.11 11.62 8.21
CA TRP A 132 1.04 10.76 8.41
C TRP A 132 2.07 11.50 9.27
N ILE A 133 2.33 10.98 10.48
CA ILE A 133 3.25 11.61 11.44
C ILE A 133 4.55 10.83 11.56
N TYR A 134 5.67 11.55 11.53
CA TYR A 134 6.99 10.99 11.82
C TYR A 134 7.94 12.08 12.32
N LYS A 135 9.11 11.67 12.80
CA LYS A 135 10.21 12.55 13.18
C LYS A 135 11.45 12.23 12.37
N ARG A 136 12.15 13.27 11.95
CA ARG A 136 13.48 13.15 11.35
C ARG A 136 14.38 14.23 11.94
N ASP A 137 15.53 13.82 12.46
CA ASP A 137 16.37 14.68 13.29
C ASP A 137 15.55 15.28 14.46
N ASP A 138 15.53 16.59 14.63
CA ASP A 138 14.77 17.27 15.68
C ASP A 138 13.43 17.87 15.17
N ILE A 139 12.99 17.50 13.96
CA ILE A 139 11.79 18.02 13.32
C ILE A 139 10.70 16.94 13.27
N TYR A 140 9.52 17.26 13.76
CA TYR A 140 8.30 16.48 13.54
C TYR A 140 7.62 16.93 12.26
N TYR A 141 7.16 15.97 11.48
CA TYR A 141 6.45 16.20 10.22
C TYR A 141 5.04 15.63 10.32
N MET A 142 4.07 16.43 9.92
CA MET A 142 2.69 16.04 9.70
C MET A 142 2.38 16.20 8.22
N ILE A 143 2.37 15.07 7.49
CA ILE A 143 1.98 15.04 6.08
C ILE A 143 0.48 14.79 6.03
N PHE A 144 -0.22 15.36 5.07
CA PHE A 144 -1.67 15.20 4.96
C PHE A 144 -2.18 15.46 3.54
N ALA A 145 -3.34 14.88 3.22
CA ALA A 145 -4.10 15.24 2.04
C ALA A 145 -4.92 16.50 2.31
N GLY A 146 -5.00 17.37 1.35
CA GLY A 146 -5.68 18.63 1.53
C GLY A 146 -6.27 19.24 0.26
N ASN A 147 -7.20 20.17 0.49
CA ASN A 147 -7.91 20.89 -0.55
C ASN A 147 -8.71 19.98 -1.49
N CYS A 148 -9.51 19.09 -0.90
CA CYS A 148 -10.42 18.20 -1.61
C CYS A 148 -11.46 19.01 -2.44
N CYS A 149 -12.00 18.57 -3.50
CA CYS A 149 -11.56 17.47 -4.37
C CYS A 149 -11.38 18.00 -5.77
N PRO A 150 -10.28 17.68 -6.45
CA PRO A 150 -9.27 16.68 -6.11
C PRO A 150 -8.17 17.19 -5.16
N GLU A 151 -7.70 16.29 -4.30
CA GLU A 151 -6.67 16.57 -3.30
C GLU A 151 -5.27 16.75 -3.89
N ASN A 152 -4.44 17.39 -3.08
CA ASN A 152 -2.98 17.37 -3.19
C ASN A 152 -2.37 16.97 -1.85
N ILE A 153 -1.07 16.68 -1.80
CA ILE A 153 -0.39 16.33 -0.56
C ILE A 153 0.43 17.50 -0.06
N ARG A 154 0.26 17.79 1.22
CA ARG A 154 0.80 18.93 1.94
C ARG A 154 1.52 18.48 3.19
N TYR A 155 2.26 19.40 3.82
CA TYR A 155 2.86 19.11 5.10
C TYR A 155 3.05 20.31 5.98
N SER A 156 3.18 20.00 7.27
CA SER A 156 3.54 20.93 8.32
C SER A 156 4.67 20.35 9.15
N THR A 157 5.42 21.22 9.82
CA THR A 157 6.49 20.82 10.73
C THR A 157 6.25 21.37 12.13
N GLY A 158 6.84 20.71 13.13
CA GLY A 158 6.79 21.16 14.52
C GLY A 158 8.06 20.78 15.27
N THR A 159 8.28 21.39 16.42
CA THR A 159 9.37 21.07 17.35
C THR A 159 8.93 20.11 18.46
N SER A 160 7.67 19.74 18.46
CA SER A 160 7.07 18.74 19.36
C SER A 160 6.05 17.92 18.60
N ILE A 161 5.90 16.64 18.98
CA ILE A 161 4.93 15.74 18.36
C ILE A 161 3.48 16.26 18.43
N THR A 162 3.16 17.10 19.40
CA THR A 162 1.83 17.69 19.56
C THR A 162 1.73 19.14 19.05
N GLY A 163 2.71 19.59 18.29
CA GLY A 163 2.80 20.94 17.77
C GLY A 163 3.43 21.94 18.78
N PRO A 164 3.28 23.26 18.57
CA PRO A 164 2.50 23.84 17.48
C PRO A 164 3.06 23.48 16.11
N TRP A 165 2.15 23.40 15.12
CA TRP A 165 2.48 23.10 13.74
C TRP A 165 2.69 24.38 12.92
N THR A 166 3.58 24.31 11.93
CA THR A 166 3.85 25.38 10.97
C THR A 166 3.73 24.81 9.57
N TYR A 167 2.81 25.32 8.77
CA TYR A 167 2.60 24.89 7.39
C TYR A 167 3.81 25.21 6.52
N GLN A 168 4.25 24.24 5.72
CA GLN A 168 5.44 24.33 4.88
C GLN A 168 5.11 24.40 3.38
N GLY A 169 4.01 23.83 2.94
CA GLY A 169 3.63 23.84 1.53
C GLY A 169 3.09 22.53 0.98
N VAL A 170 3.03 22.47 -0.34
CA VAL A 170 2.62 21.30 -1.11
C VAL A 170 3.83 20.42 -1.41
N ILE A 171 3.73 19.12 -1.10
CA ILE A 171 4.72 18.11 -1.50
C ILE A 171 4.40 17.60 -2.90
N MET A 172 3.14 17.21 -3.13
CA MET A 172 2.70 16.66 -4.41
C MET A 172 1.46 17.40 -4.90
N PRO A 173 1.55 18.12 -6.03
CA PRO A 173 0.39 18.73 -6.67
C PRO A 173 -0.65 17.68 -7.08
N THR A 174 -1.90 18.10 -7.27
CA THR A 174 -2.96 17.24 -7.78
C THR A 174 -2.59 16.63 -9.13
N GLN A 175 -2.47 15.30 -9.18
CA GLN A 175 -2.15 14.55 -10.40
C GLN A 175 -2.55 13.07 -10.24
N GLY A 176 -2.46 12.25 -11.30
CA GLY A 176 -2.60 10.79 -11.24
C GLY A 176 -4.03 10.25 -11.22
N ALA A 177 -5.02 11.00 -11.73
CA ALA A 177 -6.39 10.56 -11.96
C ALA A 177 -7.16 10.04 -10.72
N SER A 178 -6.70 10.33 -9.50
CA SER A 178 -7.46 10.10 -8.26
C SER A 178 -7.92 11.44 -7.70
N PHE A 179 -9.13 11.48 -7.11
CA PHE A 179 -9.66 12.67 -6.44
C PHE A 179 -9.30 12.71 -4.95
N THR A 180 -8.86 11.59 -4.37
CA THR A 180 -8.28 11.50 -3.03
C THR A 180 -6.83 11.07 -3.09
N ASN A 181 -6.07 11.31 -2.03
CA ASN A 181 -4.69 10.84 -1.91
C ASN A 181 -4.38 10.44 -0.46
N HIS A 182 -3.37 9.58 -0.27
CA HIS A 182 -2.95 9.15 1.06
C HIS A 182 -1.43 8.99 1.09
N PRO A 183 -0.71 9.82 1.83
CA PRO A 183 0.75 9.81 1.85
C PRO A 183 1.32 8.81 2.86
N GLY A 184 2.57 8.40 2.61
CA GLY A 184 3.44 7.76 3.58
C GLY A 184 4.89 8.10 3.28
N ILE A 185 5.70 8.38 4.30
CA ILE A 185 7.13 8.62 4.14
C ILE A 185 7.90 7.61 4.99
N VAL A 186 8.95 7.04 4.42
CA VAL A 186 9.85 6.13 5.12
C VAL A 186 11.29 6.32 4.61
N ASP A 187 12.24 6.29 5.54
CA ASP A 187 13.67 6.17 5.21
C ASP A 187 14.05 4.68 5.19
N PHE A 188 14.67 4.25 4.10
CA PHE A 188 15.12 2.87 3.91
C PHE A 188 16.40 2.82 3.06
N ALA A 189 17.41 2.06 3.49
CA ALA A 189 18.70 1.90 2.79
C ALA A 189 19.34 3.24 2.40
N ASP A 190 19.42 4.19 3.35
CA ASP A 190 19.98 5.53 3.21
C ASP A 190 19.27 6.42 2.16
N ARG A 191 18.04 6.11 1.83
CA ARG A 191 17.18 6.87 0.91
C ARG A 191 15.84 7.20 1.56
N SER A 192 15.18 8.26 1.10
CA SER A 192 13.84 8.64 1.56
C SER A 192 12.83 8.35 0.46
N TYR A 193 11.74 7.68 0.82
CA TYR A 193 10.68 7.26 -0.09
C TYR A 193 9.36 7.88 0.31
N PHE A 194 8.66 8.39 -0.70
CA PHE A 194 7.33 8.94 -0.57
C PHE A 194 6.33 8.01 -1.25
N PHE A 195 5.49 7.36 -0.45
CA PHE A 195 4.41 6.49 -0.91
C PHE A 195 3.12 7.30 -1.04
N TYR A 196 2.34 6.97 -2.04
CA TYR A 196 1.03 7.56 -2.30
C TYR A 196 0.18 6.59 -3.11
N HIS A 197 -1.06 6.95 -3.45
CA HIS A 197 -1.84 6.18 -4.40
C HIS A 197 -2.29 7.05 -5.59
N ASN A 198 -2.52 6.43 -6.74
CA ASN A 198 -3.07 7.07 -7.91
C ASN A 198 -3.93 6.10 -8.74
N GLY A 199 -4.60 6.63 -9.78
CA GLY A 199 -5.35 5.85 -10.76
C GLY A 199 -4.63 5.77 -12.11
N ALA A 200 -3.27 5.73 -12.14
CA ALA A 200 -2.50 5.84 -13.37
C ALA A 200 -2.39 4.53 -14.15
N LEU A 201 -2.60 3.36 -13.50
CA LEU A 201 -2.63 2.09 -14.23
C LEU A 201 -3.83 2.03 -15.20
N PRO A 202 -3.74 1.27 -16.30
CA PRO A 202 -4.85 1.05 -17.22
C PRO A 202 -6.12 0.59 -16.48
N GLY A 203 -7.24 1.28 -16.70
CA GLY A 203 -8.48 1.04 -15.95
C GLY A 203 -8.57 1.70 -14.56
N GLY A 204 -7.52 2.41 -14.14
CA GLY A 204 -7.49 3.13 -12.89
C GLY A 204 -8.41 4.33 -12.83
N SER A 205 -8.82 4.73 -11.63
CA SER A 205 -9.73 5.84 -11.36
C SER A 205 -9.63 6.32 -9.92
N GLY A 206 -10.50 7.23 -9.49
CA GLY A 206 -10.59 7.65 -8.09
C GLY A 206 -10.99 6.54 -7.11
N TYR A 207 -11.55 5.43 -7.59
CA TYR A 207 -11.93 4.26 -6.77
C TYR A 207 -11.11 3.00 -7.09
N THR A 208 -10.46 2.96 -8.25
CA THR A 208 -9.56 1.87 -8.66
C THR A 208 -8.14 2.42 -8.64
N ARG A 209 -7.49 2.30 -7.48
CA ARG A 209 -6.24 2.96 -7.16
C ARG A 209 -5.12 1.95 -6.95
N SER A 210 -3.91 2.36 -7.28
CA SER A 210 -2.69 1.57 -7.08
C SER A 210 -1.70 2.34 -6.21
N VAL A 211 -0.93 1.63 -5.40
CA VAL A 211 0.18 2.21 -4.64
C VAL A 211 1.28 2.62 -5.61
N ALA A 212 1.82 3.80 -5.41
CA ALA A 212 2.97 4.32 -6.12
C ALA A 212 4.02 4.83 -5.12
N VAL A 213 5.25 5.00 -5.59
CA VAL A 213 6.36 5.44 -4.75
C VAL A 213 7.35 6.29 -5.56
N GLU A 214 7.86 7.36 -4.94
CA GLU A 214 8.95 8.19 -5.45
C GLU A 214 10.11 8.22 -4.44
N GLU A 215 11.32 8.31 -4.95
CA GLU A 215 12.51 8.63 -4.14
C GLU A 215 12.70 10.15 -4.10
N PHE A 216 13.05 10.69 -2.94
CA PHE A 216 13.36 12.11 -2.81
C PHE A 216 14.51 12.35 -1.84
N THR A 217 15.04 13.56 -1.85
CA THR A 217 16.06 14.01 -0.90
C THR A 217 15.57 15.28 -0.22
N TYR A 218 15.60 15.30 1.10
CA TYR A 218 15.29 16.51 1.87
C TYR A 218 16.24 17.66 1.49
N ASN A 219 15.74 18.87 1.48
CA ASN A 219 16.55 20.06 1.38
C ASN A 219 17.47 20.19 2.61
N SER A 220 18.52 20.98 2.52
CA SER A 220 19.50 21.16 3.61
C SER A 220 18.94 21.76 4.89
N ASP A 221 17.78 22.39 4.83
CA ASP A 221 17.03 22.95 5.94
C ASP A 221 15.97 21.99 6.53
N GLY A 222 15.90 20.75 6.01
CA GLY A 222 14.93 19.73 6.41
C GLY A 222 13.59 19.86 5.70
N THR A 223 13.39 20.81 4.81
CA THR A 223 12.13 20.88 4.04
C THR A 223 12.06 19.79 2.98
N ILE A 224 10.82 19.38 2.62
CA ILE A 224 10.56 18.40 1.56
C ILE A 224 10.39 19.16 0.24
N PRO A 225 11.11 18.78 -0.84
CA PRO A 225 10.89 19.38 -2.15
C PRO A 225 9.55 18.99 -2.76
N GLU A 226 9.10 19.68 -3.77
CA GLU A 226 7.97 19.21 -4.58
C GLU A 226 8.32 17.90 -5.29
N ILE A 227 7.45 16.90 -5.18
CA ILE A 227 7.59 15.57 -5.75
C ILE A 227 6.50 15.38 -6.80
N ASN A 228 6.89 15.04 -8.01
CA ASN A 228 5.95 14.74 -9.10
C ASN A 228 5.87 13.23 -9.33
N MET A 229 4.69 12.75 -9.69
CA MET A 229 4.47 11.34 -10.02
C MET A 229 5.27 10.95 -11.26
N THR A 230 5.89 9.76 -11.23
CA THR A 230 6.57 9.17 -12.38
C THR A 230 5.94 7.81 -12.73
N GLU A 231 6.17 7.35 -13.97
CA GLU A 231 5.72 6.02 -14.40
C GLU A 231 6.70 4.93 -13.95
N ASP A 232 7.98 5.27 -13.88
CA ASP A 232 9.03 4.29 -13.56
C ASP A 232 9.28 4.11 -12.06
N GLY A 233 8.89 5.09 -11.24
CA GLY A 233 9.20 5.13 -9.82
C GLY A 233 10.72 5.20 -9.53
N PRO A 234 11.15 4.95 -8.29
CA PRO A 234 12.56 5.04 -7.90
C PRO A 234 13.40 3.92 -8.50
N ALA A 235 14.72 4.14 -8.51
CA ALA A 235 15.66 3.07 -8.78
C ALA A 235 15.55 1.97 -7.72
N GLN A 236 15.63 0.72 -8.14
CA GLN A 236 15.58 -0.42 -7.22
C GLN A 236 16.69 -0.35 -6.17
N VAL A 237 16.37 -0.74 -4.93
CA VAL A 237 17.34 -0.86 -3.84
C VAL A 237 18.21 -2.10 -4.01
N GLY A 238 17.63 -3.16 -4.59
CA GLY A 238 18.32 -4.42 -4.89
C GLY A 238 17.58 -5.19 -5.97
N ASN A 239 18.24 -6.22 -6.50
CA ASN A 239 17.61 -7.10 -7.48
C ASN A 239 16.72 -8.13 -6.78
N LEU A 240 15.64 -8.55 -7.48
CA LEU A 240 14.78 -9.62 -7.02
C LEU A 240 15.46 -10.98 -7.26
N ASP A 241 15.49 -11.83 -6.23
CA ASP A 241 15.97 -13.21 -6.34
C ASP A 241 14.84 -14.12 -6.90
N PRO A 242 14.95 -14.59 -8.16
CA PRO A 242 13.91 -15.45 -8.75
C PRO A 242 13.94 -16.89 -8.22
N TYR A 243 15.00 -17.29 -7.50
CA TYR A 243 15.19 -18.65 -7.01
C TYR A 243 14.55 -18.90 -5.64
N SER A 244 14.05 -17.85 -5.00
CA SER A 244 13.12 -17.92 -3.87
C SER A 244 11.69 -17.73 -4.36
N ARG A 245 10.70 -18.32 -3.63
CA ARG A 245 9.29 -18.12 -3.94
C ARG A 245 8.93 -16.64 -3.89
N GLN A 246 8.29 -16.16 -4.93
CA GLN A 246 7.72 -14.81 -5.05
C GLN A 246 6.20 -14.90 -5.14
N GLU A 247 5.49 -14.04 -4.43
CA GLU A 247 4.05 -13.91 -4.60
C GLU A 247 3.74 -13.19 -5.92
N ALA A 248 2.68 -13.60 -6.61
CA ALA A 248 2.35 -13.10 -7.95
C ALA A 248 1.97 -11.61 -7.96
N GLU A 249 1.49 -11.10 -6.83
CA GLU A 249 1.20 -9.69 -6.60
C GLU A 249 2.44 -8.83 -6.29
N THR A 250 3.65 -9.38 -6.39
CA THR A 250 4.90 -8.60 -6.45
C THR A 250 5.01 -7.93 -7.82
N ILE A 251 4.36 -6.78 -7.97
CA ILE A 251 4.10 -6.13 -9.26
C ILE A 251 4.76 -4.76 -9.31
N ALA A 252 5.52 -4.46 -10.37
CA ALA A 252 6.00 -3.14 -10.70
C ALA A 252 5.04 -2.39 -11.64
N TRP A 253 4.33 -3.12 -12.51
CA TRP A 253 3.29 -2.61 -13.40
C TRP A 253 2.40 -3.76 -13.87
N SER A 254 1.14 -3.47 -14.18
CA SER A 254 0.20 -4.45 -14.72
C SER A 254 -0.82 -3.80 -15.66
N ASP A 255 -1.46 -4.63 -16.48
CA ASP A 255 -2.60 -4.24 -17.32
C ASP A 255 -3.61 -5.40 -17.32
N GLY A 256 -4.87 -5.08 -17.06
CA GLY A 256 -6.03 -5.96 -17.17
C GLY A 256 -6.29 -6.90 -15.99
N ILE A 257 -5.38 -6.98 -15.00
CA ILE A 257 -5.54 -7.87 -13.84
C ILE A 257 -6.09 -7.13 -12.62
N ASP A 258 -6.59 -7.87 -11.64
CA ASP A 258 -6.90 -7.42 -10.30
C ASP A 258 -6.46 -8.49 -9.29
N VAL A 259 -6.69 -8.27 -7.99
CA VAL A 259 -6.36 -9.21 -6.93
C VAL A 259 -7.58 -9.58 -6.11
N GLU A 260 -7.60 -10.79 -5.57
CA GLU A 260 -8.62 -11.22 -4.62
C GLU A 260 -8.03 -12.07 -3.48
N SER A 261 -8.81 -12.29 -2.42
CA SER A 261 -8.37 -13.07 -1.26
C SER A 261 -8.15 -14.53 -1.62
N SER A 262 -7.01 -15.12 -1.23
CA SER A 262 -6.71 -16.53 -1.38
C SER A 262 -7.29 -17.37 -0.24
N SER A 263 -7.79 -18.58 -0.56
CA SER A 263 -8.23 -19.56 0.45
C SER A 263 -7.08 -20.06 1.33
N ASP A 264 -5.85 -20.01 0.79
CA ASP A 264 -4.63 -20.44 1.46
C ASP A 264 -3.98 -19.32 2.31
N GLY A 265 -4.65 -18.15 2.34
CA GLY A 265 -4.20 -16.94 3.04
C GLY A 265 -3.54 -15.94 2.08
N GLY A 266 -3.57 -14.65 2.44
CA GLY A 266 -3.07 -13.59 1.59
C GLY A 266 -4.03 -13.22 0.45
N ILE A 267 -3.46 -12.79 -0.66
CA ILE A 267 -4.16 -12.43 -1.91
C ILE A 267 -3.47 -13.14 -3.07
N HIS A 268 -4.11 -13.16 -4.23
CA HIS A 268 -3.55 -13.69 -5.48
C HIS A 268 -4.01 -12.84 -6.66
N VAL A 269 -3.32 -12.92 -7.78
CA VAL A 269 -3.72 -12.27 -9.03
C VAL A 269 -4.89 -13.02 -9.65
N ALA A 270 -5.93 -12.28 -10.00
CA ALA A 270 -7.20 -12.78 -10.53
C ALA A 270 -7.69 -11.94 -11.71
N TYR A 271 -8.86 -12.30 -12.25
CA TYR A 271 -9.54 -11.60 -13.36
C TYR A 271 -8.74 -11.56 -14.66
N ILE A 272 -7.78 -12.46 -14.81
CA ILE A 272 -6.86 -12.53 -15.93
C ILE A 272 -7.59 -12.86 -17.24
N ASN A 273 -7.43 -11.98 -18.25
CA ASN A 273 -7.93 -12.17 -19.60
C ASN A 273 -6.79 -12.41 -20.60
N ASN A 274 -7.14 -12.76 -21.82
CA ASN A 274 -6.16 -12.92 -22.89
C ASN A 274 -5.53 -11.57 -23.28
N GLY A 275 -4.21 -11.48 -23.14
CA GLY A 275 -3.41 -10.29 -23.45
C GLY A 275 -3.03 -9.46 -22.24
N ASP A 276 -3.61 -9.74 -21.06
CA ASP A 276 -3.22 -9.08 -19.81
C ASP A 276 -1.78 -9.45 -19.43
N TYR A 277 -1.13 -8.61 -18.63
CA TYR A 277 0.25 -8.87 -18.23
C TYR A 277 0.62 -8.24 -16.88
N ILE A 278 1.69 -8.80 -16.30
CA ILE A 278 2.39 -8.25 -15.12
C ILE A 278 3.84 -7.99 -15.50
N LYS A 279 4.39 -6.87 -15.02
CA LYS A 279 5.81 -6.54 -15.05
C LYS A 279 6.41 -6.67 -13.66
N VAL A 280 7.54 -7.35 -13.54
CA VAL A 280 8.40 -7.38 -12.35
C VAL A 280 9.77 -6.81 -12.73
N LYS A 281 10.28 -5.84 -11.97
CA LYS A 281 11.55 -5.16 -12.26
C LYS A 281 12.75 -5.91 -11.68
N GLY A 282 13.88 -5.86 -12.39
CA GLY A 282 15.21 -6.21 -11.90
C GLY A 282 15.36 -7.63 -11.35
N VAL A 283 14.84 -8.62 -12.05
CA VAL A 283 14.97 -10.04 -11.72
C VAL A 283 16.36 -10.55 -12.04
N ALA A 284 17.13 -11.00 -11.03
CA ALA A 284 18.53 -11.41 -11.15
C ALA A 284 18.65 -12.92 -11.43
N PHE A 285 18.67 -13.30 -12.69
CA PHE A 285 18.83 -14.71 -13.10
C PHE A 285 20.28 -15.24 -12.95
N GLY A 286 21.26 -14.35 -12.74
CA GLY A 286 22.67 -14.73 -12.57
C GLY A 286 23.18 -15.53 -13.78
N ASP A 287 23.69 -16.74 -13.52
CA ASP A 287 24.23 -17.63 -14.55
C ASP A 287 23.12 -18.30 -15.40
N GLY A 288 21.88 -18.22 -15.00
CA GLY A 288 20.73 -18.65 -15.78
C GLY A 288 19.75 -19.56 -15.03
N ALA A 289 18.50 -19.51 -15.45
CA ALA A 289 17.43 -20.38 -15.01
C ALA A 289 17.12 -21.44 -16.06
N SER A 290 16.75 -22.63 -15.63
CA SER A 290 16.41 -23.77 -16.49
C SER A 290 14.95 -24.19 -16.41
N SER A 291 14.25 -23.83 -15.35
CA SER A 291 12.85 -24.12 -15.18
C SER A 291 12.12 -23.01 -14.41
N PHE A 292 10.80 -23.01 -14.54
CA PHE A 292 9.87 -22.11 -13.84
C PHE A 292 8.73 -22.92 -13.25
N ALA A 293 8.34 -22.61 -12.04
CA ALA A 293 7.19 -23.16 -11.36
C ALA A 293 6.22 -22.05 -10.96
N ALA A 294 4.93 -22.32 -10.99
CA ALA A 294 3.88 -21.37 -10.62
C ALA A 294 2.70 -22.06 -9.93
N GLY A 295 2.14 -21.41 -8.91
CA GLY A 295 0.88 -21.76 -8.30
C GLY A 295 -0.28 -21.14 -9.07
N VAL A 296 -1.18 -21.97 -9.61
CA VAL A 296 -2.28 -21.52 -10.47
C VAL A 296 -3.59 -22.22 -10.12
N ALA A 297 -4.73 -21.58 -10.41
CA ALA A 297 -6.05 -22.19 -10.28
C ALA A 297 -6.96 -21.77 -11.43
N SER A 298 -7.76 -22.68 -12.00
CA SER A 298 -8.70 -22.37 -13.07
C SER A 298 -10.00 -23.17 -12.95
N ALA A 299 -11.13 -22.47 -12.95
CA ALA A 299 -12.45 -23.10 -12.95
C ALA A 299 -12.96 -23.48 -14.33
N GLY A 300 -12.40 -22.91 -15.41
CA GLY A 300 -13.07 -23.02 -16.70
C GLY A 300 -12.21 -23.21 -17.94
N ASN A 301 -11.19 -22.39 -18.15
CA ASN A 301 -10.55 -22.28 -19.46
C ASN A 301 -9.05 -22.65 -19.45
N GLY A 302 -8.35 -22.43 -18.32
CA GLY A 302 -6.90 -22.50 -18.35
C GLY A 302 -6.29 -21.46 -19.30
N GLY A 303 -5.08 -21.72 -19.74
CA GLY A 303 -4.36 -20.82 -20.64
C GLY A 303 -2.86 -21.04 -20.61
N HIS A 304 -2.11 -19.97 -20.82
CA HIS A 304 -0.65 -19.99 -20.79
C HIS A 304 -0.11 -18.75 -20.07
N ILE A 305 1.01 -18.93 -19.37
CA ILE A 305 1.88 -17.85 -18.88
C ILE A 305 3.08 -17.81 -19.82
N GLU A 306 3.19 -16.78 -20.65
CA GLU A 306 4.38 -16.51 -21.46
C GLU A 306 5.35 -15.64 -20.65
N LEU A 307 6.58 -16.12 -20.51
CA LEU A 307 7.66 -15.44 -19.78
C LEU A 307 8.52 -14.68 -20.78
N ARG A 308 8.61 -13.34 -20.63
CA ARG A 308 9.31 -12.49 -21.58
C ARG A 308 10.23 -11.51 -20.84
N LEU A 309 11.35 -11.12 -21.47
CA LEU A 309 12.33 -10.22 -20.92
C LEU A 309 12.16 -8.79 -21.48
N ASP A 310 12.31 -7.81 -20.60
CA ASP A 310 12.44 -6.37 -20.84
C ASP A 310 11.23 -5.67 -21.47
N SER A 311 10.32 -6.40 -22.09
CA SER A 311 9.03 -5.89 -22.55
C SER A 311 8.00 -7.01 -22.74
N LYS A 312 6.70 -6.65 -22.79
CA LYS A 312 5.63 -7.63 -23.06
C LYS A 312 5.74 -8.29 -24.43
N ASP A 313 6.44 -7.68 -25.37
CA ASP A 313 6.73 -8.20 -26.72
C ASP A 313 8.21 -8.62 -26.86
N GLY A 314 8.95 -8.66 -25.75
CA GLY A 314 10.38 -8.98 -25.71
C GLY A 314 10.68 -10.47 -25.91
N THR A 315 11.95 -10.84 -25.69
CA THR A 315 12.41 -12.21 -25.88
C THR A 315 11.61 -13.16 -24.99
N ALA A 316 10.94 -14.13 -25.61
CA ALA A 316 10.27 -15.22 -24.88
C ALA A 316 11.30 -16.22 -24.37
N ILE A 317 11.33 -16.44 -23.06
CA ILE A 317 12.23 -17.39 -22.39
C ILE A 317 11.54 -18.70 -22.02
N GLY A 318 10.22 -18.73 -22.02
CA GLY A 318 9.42 -19.92 -21.74
C GLY A 318 7.93 -19.66 -21.86
N THR A 319 7.17 -20.75 -21.90
CA THR A 319 5.70 -20.73 -21.87
C THR A 319 5.21 -21.88 -21.00
N CYS A 320 4.47 -21.56 -19.95
CA CYS A 320 3.83 -22.53 -19.08
C CYS A 320 2.36 -22.70 -19.43
N SER A 321 1.92 -23.93 -19.64
CA SER A 321 0.50 -24.25 -19.80
C SER A 321 -0.16 -24.32 -18.44
N VAL A 322 -1.30 -23.64 -18.30
CA VAL A 322 -2.16 -23.67 -17.13
C VAL A 322 -3.38 -24.53 -17.43
N PRO A 323 -3.54 -25.70 -16.76
CA PRO A 323 -4.70 -26.56 -16.97
C PRO A 323 -5.96 -26.02 -16.29
N ILE A 324 -7.10 -26.62 -16.57
CA ILE A 324 -8.30 -26.49 -15.77
C ILE A 324 -8.09 -27.31 -14.49
N THR A 325 -8.09 -26.64 -13.33
CA THR A 325 -7.85 -27.30 -12.03
C THR A 325 -9.15 -27.64 -11.28
N GLY A 326 -10.29 -27.23 -11.82
CA GLY A 326 -11.61 -27.54 -11.26
C GLY A 326 -12.21 -26.47 -10.34
N GLY A 327 -11.53 -25.35 -10.12
CA GLY A 327 -12.03 -24.23 -9.30
C GLY A 327 -11.08 -23.05 -9.27
N TRP A 328 -11.62 -21.84 -9.02
CA TRP A 328 -10.81 -20.60 -8.92
C TRP A 328 -9.85 -20.58 -7.74
N GLN A 329 -10.01 -21.49 -6.78
CA GLN A 329 -9.16 -21.66 -5.60
C GLN A 329 -8.65 -23.11 -5.46
N ALA A 330 -8.79 -23.93 -6.53
CA ALA A 330 -8.23 -25.29 -6.61
C ALA A 330 -6.79 -25.19 -7.11
N TRP A 331 -5.87 -24.89 -6.22
CA TRP A 331 -4.47 -24.61 -6.53
C TRP A 331 -3.69 -25.83 -6.99
N GLU A 332 -2.99 -25.69 -8.09
CA GLU A 332 -2.03 -26.66 -8.63
C GLU A 332 -0.71 -25.96 -8.97
N THR A 333 0.40 -26.71 -8.88
CA THR A 333 1.70 -26.24 -9.34
C THR A 333 1.93 -26.68 -10.78
N VAL A 334 2.15 -25.72 -11.67
CA VAL A 334 2.58 -25.96 -13.04
C VAL A 334 4.07 -25.71 -13.19
N ASN A 335 4.72 -26.44 -14.11
CA ASN A 335 6.15 -26.30 -14.38
C ASN A 335 6.41 -26.23 -15.89
N CYS A 336 7.42 -25.46 -16.30
CA CYS A 336 7.89 -25.39 -17.66
C CYS A 336 9.40 -25.19 -17.76
N SER A 337 9.98 -25.55 -18.90
CA SER A 337 11.38 -25.32 -19.20
C SER A 337 11.60 -23.88 -19.62
N ILE A 338 12.75 -23.33 -19.21
CA ILE A 338 13.20 -21.97 -19.48
C ILE A 338 14.51 -22.04 -20.26
N SER A 339 14.71 -21.09 -21.17
CA SER A 339 15.97 -20.87 -21.88
C SER A 339 16.30 -19.39 -21.94
N ASP A 340 17.58 -19.07 -22.08
CA ASP A 340 18.09 -17.71 -22.30
C ASP A 340 17.75 -16.69 -21.19
N ALA A 341 17.41 -17.14 -19.99
CA ALA A 341 17.19 -16.30 -18.81
C ALA A 341 18.50 -16.18 -18.00
N THR A 342 19.35 -15.24 -18.36
CA THR A 342 20.64 -14.95 -17.67
C THR A 342 20.73 -13.48 -17.29
N SER A 343 21.68 -13.11 -16.41
CA SER A 343 21.88 -11.71 -15.98
C SER A 343 20.68 -11.11 -15.23
N THR A 344 20.48 -9.81 -15.32
CA THR A 344 19.35 -9.11 -14.66
C THR A 344 18.47 -8.47 -15.72
N HIS A 345 17.18 -8.74 -15.66
CA HIS A 345 16.18 -8.25 -16.61
C HIS A 345 14.88 -7.83 -15.89
N ASP A 346 14.08 -7.01 -16.53
CA ASP A 346 12.67 -6.90 -16.20
C ASP A 346 11.93 -8.13 -16.75
N LEU A 347 11.10 -8.78 -15.93
CA LEU A 347 10.33 -9.96 -16.30
C LEU A 347 8.88 -9.59 -16.56
N PHE A 348 8.35 -10.06 -17.66
CA PHE A 348 6.93 -9.92 -18.02
C PHE A 348 6.25 -11.28 -18.03
N PHE A 349 5.18 -11.42 -17.29
CA PHE A 349 4.22 -12.51 -17.39
C PHE A 349 3.10 -12.06 -18.30
N VAL A 350 3.05 -12.56 -19.52
CA VAL A 350 1.98 -12.26 -20.48
C VAL A 350 1.00 -13.44 -20.50
N PHE A 351 -0.26 -13.16 -20.21
CA PHE A 351 -1.28 -14.20 -20.09
C PHE A 351 -2.00 -14.39 -21.42
N THR A 352 -2.08 -15.64 -21.88
CA THR A 352 -2.71 -15.94 -23.16
C THR A 352 -3.68 -17.13 -23.07
N GLY A 353 -4.72 -17.09 -23.88
CA GLY A 353 -5.74 -18.15 -23.96
C GLY A 353 -6.77 -17.88 -25.05
N ASN A 354 -7.60 -18.87 -25.35
CA ASN A 354 -8.59 -18.80 -26.42
C ASN A 354 -10.01 -18.49 -25.93
N SER A 355 -10.15 -17.96 -24.71
CA SER A 355 -11.44 -17.63 -24.10
C SER A 355 -11.71 -16.13 -24.09
N THR A 356 -12.97 -15.74 -24.09
CA THR A 356 -13.46 -14.40 -23.78
C THR A 356 -13.81 -14.24 -22.30
N GLU A 357 -13.70 -15.31 -21.53
CA GLU A 357 -13.89 -15.35 -20.08
C GLU A 357 -12.54 -15.40 -19.37
N TYR A 358 -12.52 -15.18 -18.07
CA TYR A 358 -11.29 -15.27 -17.26
C TYR A 358 -10.58 -16.61 -17.44
N LEU A 359 -9.27 -16.56 -17.51
CA LEU A 359 -8.43 -17.70 -17.83
C LEU A 359 -8.12 -18.55 -16.59
N PHE A 360 -7.44 -17.95 -15.62
CA PHE A 360 -6.97 -18.60 -14.40
C PHE A 360 -6.59 -17.55 -13.34
N ASN A 361 -6.36 -18.01 -12.11
CA ASN A 361 -5.76 -17.25 -11.03
C ASN A 361 -4.27 -17.63 -10.86
N PHE A 362 -3.42 -16.70 -10.41
CA PHE A 362 -1.99 -16.85 -10.28
C PHE A 362 -1.55 -16.38 -8.90
N ASP A 363 -0.95 -17.28 -8.08
CA ASP A 363 -0.69 -17.05 -6.66
C ASP A 363 0.80 -16.78 -6.37
N TRP A 364 1.69 -17.60 -6.94
CA TRP A 364 3.13 -17.49 -6.73
C TRP A 364 3.93 -18.04 -7.90
N TRP A 365 5.22 -17.67 -7.91
CA TRP A 365 6.18 -18.19 -8.91
C TRP A 365 7.59 -18.35 -8.35
N GLN A 366 8.39 -19.19 -9.01
CA GLN A 366 9.78 -19.45 -8.68
C GLN A 366 10.53 -20.03 -9.87
N PHE A 367 11.77 -19.61 -10.07
CA PHE A 367 12.69 -20.22 -11.04
C PHE A 367 13.64 -21.22 -10.37
N SER A 368 14.26 -22.08 -11.19
CA SER A 368 15.33 -22.96 -10.76
C SER A 368 16.30 -23.30 -11.90
#